data_6d29e4a106a126c0076f552926d97a48
#
_entry.id   6d29e4a106a126c0076f552926d97a48
#
_cell.length_a   1.000
_cell.length_b   1.000
_cell.length_c   1.000
_cell.angle_alpha   90.00
_cell.angle_beta   90.00
_cell.angle_gamma   90.00
#
_symmetry.space_group_name_H-M   'P 1'
#
loop_
_entity.id
_entity.type
_entity.pdbx_description
1 polymer ?
#
loop_
_entity_poly.entity_id
_entity_poly.type
_entity_poly.pdbx_seq_one_letter_code
_entity_poly.pdbx_strand_id
1 'polypeptide(L)'
;MTIIAAESFMEIYPELLPLFEGHWRELGPYKDKMPLSPNVEIYSYLEAQGQLLTLTARQEGRLVGYIICAIRTGLHYSTTLQAITDIPYVAPSVRGRGVGVRLFLAAQEELKARKVGPWFASYKVGSELAPSMDKVLRWLGMEPCDLQFSKWIN
;
A
#
# COMPACT_ATOMS: atom_id res chain seq x y z
N MET A 1 15.50 5.07 -15.37
CA MET A 1 14.08 5.51 -15.41
C MET A 1 13.24 4.58 -14.55
N THR A 2 12.27 5.09 -13.79
CA THR A 2 11.35 4.26 -13.00
C THR A 2 10.07 4.01 -13.80
N ILE A 3 9.66 2.75 -13.93
CA ILE A 3 8.41 2.34 -14.56
C ILE A 3 7.42 2.01 -13.45
N ILE A 4 6.19 2.53 -13.56
CA ILE A 4 5.07 2.19 -12.67
C ILE A 4 4.07 1.38 -13.49
N ALA A 5 3.66 0.23 -12.97
CA ALA A 5 2.71 -0.66 -13.63
C ALA A 5 1.86 -1.44 -12.62
N ALA A 6 0.64 -1.83 -13.04
CA ALA A 6 -0.14 -2.83 -12.34
C ALA A 6 0.41 -4.21 -12.70
N GLU A 7 0.66 -5.03 -11.68
CA GLU A 7 1.17 -6.39 -11.85
C GLU A 7 0.38 -7.38 -11.00
N SER A 8 0.35 -8.64 -11.39
CA SER A 8 -0.25 -9.69 -10.57
C SER A 8 0.58 -9.89 -9.30
N PHE A 9 -0.08 -9.78 -8.15
CA PHE A 9 0.55 -10.02 -6.86
C PHE A 9 1.18 -11.41 -6.80
N MET A 10 0.45 -12.42 -7.27
CA MET A 10 0.89 -13.80 -7.19
C MET A 10 2.11 -14.06 -8.05
N GLU A 11 2.18 -13.45 -9.23
CA GLU A 11 3.34 -13.60 -10.13
C GLU A 11 4.61 -12.96 -9.58
N ILE A 12 4.48 -11.79 -8.93
CA ILE A 12 5.63 -11.04 -8.42
C ILE A 12 5.92 -11.28 -6.93
N TYR A 13 5.14 -12.14 -6.27
CA TYR A 13 5.28 -12.38 -4.83
C TYR A 13 6.70 -12.69 -4.37
N PRO A 14 7.49 -13.53 -5.08
CA PRO A 14 8.88 -13.78 -4.72
C PRO A 14 9.75 -12.50 -4.72
N GLU A 15 9.48 -11.56 -5.61
CA GLU A 15 10.19 -10.28 -5.67
C GLU A 15 9.71 -9.30 -4.58
N LEU A 16 8.45 -9.41 -4.13
CA LEU A 16 7.89 -8.57 -3.05
C LEU A 16 8.48 -8.91 -1.68
N LEU A 17 8.80 -10.17 -1.43
CA LEU A 17 9.26 -10.63 -0.11
C LEU A 17 10.43 -9.82 0.47
N PRO A 18 11.53 -9.54 -0.26
CA PRO A 18 12.62 -8.73 0.28
C PRO A 18 12.19 -7.30 0.63
N LEU A 19 11.23 -6.74 -0.13
CA LEU A 19 10.70 -5.41 0.15
C LEU A 19 9.75 -5.44 1.36
N PHE A 20 8.94 -6.48 1.51
CA PHE A 20 8.12 -6.70 2.69
C PHE A 20 8.97 -6.83 3.96
N GLU A 21 10.09 -7.54 3.89
CA GLU A 21 11.04 -7.62 5.00
C GLU A 21 11.62 -6.24 5.36
N GLY A 22 12.05 -5.48 4.38
CA GLY A 22 12.55 -4.12 4.58
C GLY A 22 11.47 -3.22 5.21
N HIS A 23 10.27 -3.27 4.70
CA HIS A 23 9.13 -2.53 5.22
C HIS A 23 8.80 -2.92 6.67
N TRP A 24 8.73 -4.21 6.95
CA TRP A 24 8.47 -4.72 8.31
C TRP A 24 9.57 -4.32 9.29
N ARG A 25 10.85 -4.37 8.88
CA ARG A 25 11.97 -3.92 9.73
C ARG A 25 11.86 -2.44 10.09
N GLU A 26 11.41 -1.60 9.17
CA GLU A 26 11.25 -0.16 9.43
C GLU A 26 9.98 0.14 10.24
N LEU A 27 8.85 -0.40 9.86
CA LEU A 27 7.52 0.07 10.27
C LEU A 27 6.63 -1.00 10.91
N GLY A 28 7.06 -2.26 10.96
CA GLY A 28 6.25 -3.34 11.53
C GLY A 28 5.85 -3.06 12.98
N PRO A 29 4.55 -3.21 13.34
CA PRO A 29 4.11 -3.09 14.71
C PRO A 29 4.47 -4.36 15.51
N TYR A 30 4.67 -4.21 16.82
CA TYR A 30 4.88 -5.35 17.73
C TYR A 30 5.88 -6.42 17.22
N LYS A 31 7.02 -5.98 16.72
CA LYS A 31 8.00 -6.85 16.02
C LYS A 31 8.48 -8.05 16.84
N ASP A 32 8.52 -7.90 18.16
CA ASP A 32 8.88 -8.95 19.14
C ASP A 32 7.79 -10.01 19.32
N LYS A 33 6.57 -9.74 18.87
CA LYS A 33 5.40 -10.60 19.05
C LYS A 33 4.73 -11.01 17.74
N MET A 34 4.87 -10.19 16.70
CA MET A 34 4.19 -10.37 15.42
C MET A 34 5.21 -10.46 14.29
N PRO A 35 5.69 -11.66 13.97
CA PRO A 35 6.64 -11.87 12.89
C PRO A 35 5.98 -11.59 11.53
N LEU A 36 6.79 -11.20 10.55
CA LEU A 36 6.32 -11.08 9.18
C LEU A 36 5.92 -12.45 8.63
N SER A 37 4.66 -12.60 8.28
CA SER A 37 4.11 -13.80 7.67
C SER A 37 2.97 -13.39 6.72
N PRO A 38 3.27 -13.02 5.46
CA PRO A 38 2.24 -12.60 4.53
C PRO A 38 1.19 -13.69 4.30
N ASN A 39 -0.08 -13.33 4.39
CA ASN A 39 -1.17 -14.26 4.17
C ASN A 39 -1.44 -14.40 2.66
N VAL A 40 -0.67 -15.27 2.01
CA VAL A 40 -0.70 -15.47 0.55
C VAL A 40 -2.08 -15.97 0.10
N GLU A 41 -2.78 -16.75 0.91
CA GLU A 41 -4.12 -17.26 0.57
C GLU A 41 -5.13 -16.11 0.46
N ILE A 42 -5.11 -15.15 1.39
CA ILE A 42 -5.97 -13.97 1.34
C ILE A 42 -5.61 -13.10 0.13
N TYR A 43 -4.33 -12.86 -0.13
CA TYR A 43 -3.90 -12.08 -1.30
C TYR A 43 -4.35 -12.74 -2.60
N SER A 44 -4.15 -14.06 -2.74
CA SER A 44 -4.58 -14.84 -3.89
C SER A 44 -6.11 -14.77 -4.09
N TYR A 45 -6.86 -14.92 -3.01
CA TYR A 45 -8.31 -14.81 -3.06
C TYR A 45 -8.77 -13.42 -3.50
N LEU A 46 -8.25 -12.35 -2.90
CA LEU A 46 -8.60 -10.98 -3.26
C LEU A 46 -8.26 -10.66 -4.72
N GLU A 47 -7.09 -11.11 -5.18
CA GLU A 47 -6.69 -10.92 -6.57
C GLU A 47 -7.63 -11.64 -7.53
N ALA A 48 -7.97 -12.89 -7.25
CA ALA A 48 -8.91 -13.68 -8.05
C ALA A 48 -10.32 -13.05 -8.12
N GLN A 49 -10.73 -12.34 -7.08
CA GLN A 49 -12.01 -11.62 -7.04
C GLN A 49 -11.96 -10.21 -7.66
N GLY A 50 -10.81 -9.78 -8.18
CA GLY A 50 -10.62 -8.40 -8.65
C GLY A 50 -10.65 -7.35 -7.53
N GLN A 51 -10.43 -7.76 -6.30
CA GLN A 51 -10.46 -6.94 -5.10
C GLN A 51 -9.08 -6.49 -4.60
N LEU A 52 -8.05 -6.74 -5.38
CA LEU A 52 -6.68 -6.34 -5.10
C LEU A 52 -6.13 -5.50 -6.25
N LEU A 53 -5.54 -4.37 -5.93
CA LEU A 53 -4.73 -3.58 -6.85
C LEU A 53 -3.30 -3.62 -6.35
N THR A 54 -2.40 -4.16 -7.14
CA THR A 54 -0.96 -4.16 -6.87
C THR A 54 -0.27 -3.32 -7.94
N LEU A 55 0.27 -2.17 -7.54
CA LEU A 55 1.10 -1.33 -8.39
C LEU A 55 2.55 -1.43 -7.95
N THR A 56 3.43 -1.53 -8.92
CA THR A 56 4.87 -1.67 -8.70
C THR A 56 5.64 -0.50 -9.28
N ALA A 57 6.79 -0.24 -8.71
CA ALA A 57 7.81 0.64 -9.26
C ALA A 57 9.05 -0.20 -9.57
N ARG A 58 9.48 -0.17 -10.83
CA ARG A 58 10.69 -0.88 -11.28
C ARG A 58 11.74 0.08 -11.83
N GLN A 59 12.99 -0.16 -11.47
CA GLN A 59 14.16 0.49 -12.08
C GLN A 59 15.06 -0.59 -12.68
N GLU A 60 15.37 -0.47 -13.96
CA GLU A 60 16.20 -1.46 -14.67
C GLU A 60 15.69 -2.90 -14.45
N GLY A 61 14.37 -3.09 -14.49
CA GLY A 61 13.69 -4.36 -14.26
C GLY A 61 13.54 -4.77 -12.78
N ARG A 62 14.29 -4.16 -11.86
CA ARG A 62 14.23 -4.51 -10.43
C ARG A 62 13.08 -3.81 -9.72
N LEU A 63 12.38 -4.55 -8.88
CA LEU A 63 11.33 -4.02 -8.03
C LEU A 63 11.93 -3.11 -6.94
N VAL A 64 11.52 -1.85 -6.89
CA VAL A 64 12.03 -0.85 -5.94
C VAL A 64 10.95 -0.19 -5.09
N GLY A 65 9.69 -0.51 -5.35
CA GLY A 65 8.57 0.00 -4.56
C GLY A 65 7.24 -0.60 -5.01
N TYR A 66 6.25 -0.45 -4.15
CA TYR A 66 4.90 -0.93 -4.42
C TYR A 66 3.85 -0.13 -3.64
N ILE A 67 2.62 -0.18 -4.09
CA ILE A 67 1.41 0.18 -3.36
C ILE A 67 0.36 -0.91 -3.59
N ILE A 68 -0.23 -1.39 -2.51
CA ILE A 68 -1.24 -2.45 -2.54
C ILE A 68 -2.52 -1.91 -1.92
N CYS A 69 -3.61 -2.00 -2.65
CA CYS A 69 -4.93 -1.57 -2.20
C CYS A 69 -5.92 -2.73 -2.23
N ALA A 70 -6.64 -2.92 -1.14
CA ALA A 70 -7.82 -3.78 -1.11
C ALA A 70 -9.04 -2.97 -1.56
N ILE A 71 -9.84 -3.53 -2.46
CA ILE A 71 -11.01 -2.87 -3.06
C ILE A 71 -12.24 -3.72 -2.73
N ARG A 72 -13.14 -3.17 -1.93
CA ARG A 72 -14.36 -3.87 -1.51
C ARG A 72 -15.43 -2.89 -1.05
N THR A 73 -16.67 -3.35 -0.92
CA THR A 73 -17.71 -2.58 -0.22
C THR A 73 -17.47 -2.58 1.28
N GLY A 74 -17.90 -1.52 1.95
CA GLY A 74 -17.86 -1.45 3.42
C GLY A 74 -18.99 -2.28 4.06
N LEU A 75 -18.83 -2.62 5.33
CA LEU A 75 -19.86 -3.37 6.07
C LEU A 75 -21.21 -2.65 6.13
N HIS A 76 -21.20 -1.33 6.14
CA HIS A 76 -22.42 -0.50 6.18
C HIS A 76 -22.77 0.14 4.82
N TYR A 77 -21.98 -0.09 3.77
CA TYR A 77 -22.09 0.60 2.48
C TYR A 77 -21.98 -0.39 1.32
N SER A 78 -22.95 -1.28 1.20
CA SER A 78 -22.95 -2.38 0.23
C SER A 78 -22.98 -1.95 -1.25
N THR A 79 -23.33 -0.71 -1.52
CA THR A 79 -23.45 -0.17 -2.89
C THR A 79 -22.28 0.69 -3.32
N THR A 80 -21.30 0.90 -2.44
CA THR A 80 -20.16 1.79 -2.71
C THR A 80 -18.84 1.04 -2.55
N LEU A 81 -18.08 0.94 -3.65
CA LEU A 81 -16.74 0.41 -3.59
C LEU A 81 -15.82 1.39 -2.87
N GLN A 82 -15.02 0.85 -1.96
CA GLN A 82 -14.01 1.55 -1.19
C GLN A 82 -12.64 0.94 -1.48
N ALA A 83 -11.60 1.75 -1.45
CA ALA A 83 -10.22 1.26 -1.47
C ALA A 83 -9.52 1.59 -0.16
N ILE A 84 -8.77 0.63 0.33
CA ILE A 84 -7.91 0.79 1.50
C ILE A 84 -6.50 0.48 1.06
N THR A 85 -5.60 1.45 1.16
CA THR A 85 -4.17 1.22 0.96
C THR A 85 -3.66 0.47 2.18
N ASP A 86 -3.35 -0.80 1.96
CA ASP A 86 -2.81 -1.66 3.02
C ASP A 86 -1.34 -1.31 3.25
N ILE A 87 -0.54 -1.34 2.19
CA ILE A 87 0.89 -1.13 2.30
C ILE A 87 1.43 -0.29 1.13
N PRO A 88 1.96 0.92 1.35
CA PRO A 88 2.85 1.59 0.41
C PRO A 88 4.30 1.48 0.89
N TYR A 89 5.22 1.15 0.01
CA TYR A 89 6.64 1.10 0.34
C TYR A 89 7.52 1.46 -0.85
N VAL A 90 8.59 2.20 -0.57
CA VAL A 90 9.65 2.52 -1.52
C VAL A 90 10.99 2.21 -0.87
N ALA A 91 11.83 1.45 -1.56
CA ALA A 91 13.15 1.10 -1.08
C ALA A 91 13.97 2.36 -0.74
N PRO A 92 14.71 2.38 0.39
CA PRO A 92 15.45 3.56 0.84
C PRO A 92 16.36 4.15 -0.24
N SER A 93 16.99 3.31 -1.05
CA SER A 93 17.95 3.71 -2.10
C SER A 93 17.34 4.62 -3.20
N VAL A 94 16.01 4.63 -3.34
CA VAL A 94 15.31 5.41 -4.40
C VAL A 94 14.34 6.43 -3.83
N ARG A 95 14.31 6.62 -2.51
CA ARG A 95 13.49 7.66 -1.86
C ARG A 95 13.96 9.07 -2.24
N GLY A 96 13.06 10.04 -2.09
CA GLY A 96 13.34 11.44 -2.44
C GLY A 96 13.35 11.73 -3.94
N ARG A 97 13.08 10.73 -4.80
CA ARG A 97 13.07 10.86 -6.26
C ARG A 97 11.66 10.80 -6.87
N GLY A 98 10.64 11.03 -6.07
CA GLY A 98 9.25 11.08 -6.52
C GLY A 98 8.61 9.71 -6.81
N VAL A 99 9.27 8.59 -6.53
CA VAL A 99 8.73 7.24 -6.81
C VAL A 99 7.43 7.00 -6.04
N GLY A 100 7.38 7.34 -4.76
CA GLY A 100 6.18 7.20 -3.93
C GLY A 100 5.01 8.03 -4.45
N VAL A 101 5.26 9.29 -4.83
CA VAL A 101 4.22 10.16 -5.42
C VAL A 101 3.67 9.56 -6.70
N ARG A 102 4.51 9.03 -7.57
CA ARG A 102 4.08 8.40 -8.82
C ARG A 102 3.27 7.13 -8.59
N LEU A 103 3.61 6.34 -7.57
CA LEU A 103 2.80 5.17 -7.17
C LEU A 103 1.40 5.61 -6.72
N PHE A 104 1.29 6.64 -5.88
CA PHE A 104 0.00 7.16 -5.44
C PHE A 104 -0.83 7.75 -6.60
N LEU A 105 -0.20 8.49 -7.51
CA LEU A 105 -0.90 9.01 -8.69
C LEU A 105 -1.41 7.89 -9.59
N ALA A 106 -0.61 6.86 -9.84
CA ALA A 106 -1.03 5.70 -10.60
C ALA A 106 -2.17 4.94 -9.90
N ALA A 107 -2.10 4.79 -8.57
CA ALA A 107 -3.18 4.19 -7.79
C ALA A 107 -4.48 4.99 -7.93
N GLN A 108 -4.42 6.32 -7.85
CA GLN A 108 -5.58 7.17 -8.03
C GLN A 108 -6.26 6.94 -9.39
N GLU A 109 -5.50 6.87 -10.48
CA GLU A 109 -6.06 6.65 -11.81
C GLU A 109 -6.66 5.24 -11.96
N GLU A 110 -6.01 4.21 -11.44
CA GLU A 110 -6.53 2.84 -11.43
C GLU A 110 -7.82 2.71 -10.60
N LEU A 111 -7.86 3.32 -9.41
CA LEU A 111 -9.04 3.30 -8.55
C LEU A 111 -10.22 4.06 -9.18
N LYS A 112 -9.93 5.16 -9.86
CA LYS A 112 -10.92 5.93 -10.61
C LYS A 112 -11.52 5.11 -11.77
N ALA A 113 -10.66 4.43 -12.55
CA ALA A 113 -11.10 3.54 -13.62
C ALA A 113 -12.00 2.40 -13.10
N ARG A 114 -11.76 1.92 -11.89
CA ARG A 114 -12.56 0.89 -11.20
C ARG A 114 -13.80 1.43 -10.51
N LYS A 115 -14.10 2.74 -10.63
CA LYS A 115 -15.26 3.41 -10.03
C LYS A 115 -15.29 3.31 -8.51
N VAL A 116 -14.14 3.32 -7.88
CA VAL A 116 -14.01 3.41 -6.42
C VAL A 116 -14.47 4.78 -5.96
N GLY A 117 -15.29 4.83 -4.90
CA GLY A 117 -15.68 6.05 -4.22
C GLY A 117 -14.59 6.51 -3.24
N PRO A 118 -14.72 6.25 -1.94
CA PRO A 118 -13.71 6.67 -0.98
C PRO A 118 -12.44 5.82 -1.07
N TRP A 119 -11.30 6.49 -0.98
CA TRP A 119 -10.00 5.89 -0.90
C TRP A 119 -9.35 6.27 0.44
N PHE A 120 -9.01 5.27 1.23
CA PHE A 120 -8.36 5.44 2.52
C PHE A 120 -6.90 5.04 2.43
N ALA A 121 -6.03 5.93 2.88
CA ALA A 121 -4.60 5.68 3.02
C ALA A 121 -4.14 6.11 4.41
N SER A 122 -3.14 5.44 4.93
CA SER A 122 -2.60 5.75 6.25
C SER A 122 -1.07 5.74 6.26
N TYR A 123 -0.51 6.37 7.25
CA TYR A 123 0.91 6.26 7.58
C TYR A 123 1.09 6.07 9.09
N LYS A 124 2.24 5.52 9.45
CA LYS A 124 2.54 5.22 10.85
C LYS A 124 2.95 6.49 11.58
N VAL A 125 2.16 6.89 12.56
CA VAL A 125 2.45 8.04 13.44
C VAL A 125 3.78 7.81 14.16
N GLY A 126 4.63 8.83 14.22
CA GLY A 126 5.95 8.76 14.85
C GLY A 126 7.05 8.10 14.03
N SER A 127 6.75 7.59 12.81
CA SER A 127 7.80 7.13 11.89
C SER A 127 8.56 8.32 11.28
N GLU A 128 9.80 8.09 10.88
CA GLU A 128 10.61 9.13 10.20
C GLU A 128 9.96 9.59 8.88
N LEU A 129 9.18 8.72 8.25
CA LEU A 129 8.48 9.01 6.98
C LEU A 129 7.14 9.74 7.18
N ALA A 130 6.62 9.81 8.40
CA ALA A 130 5.31 10.41 8.67
C ALA A 130 5.15 11.84 8.11
N PRO A 131 6.10 12.77 8.30
CA PRO A 131 5.97 14.13 7.75
C PRO A 131 5.90 14.16 6.22
N SER A 132 6.69 13.30 5.55
CA SER A 132 6.68 13.19 4.10
C SER A 132 5.37 12.61 3.58
N MET A 133 4.86 11.57 4.24
CA MET A 133 3.61 10.92 3.90
C MET A 133 2.42 11.87 4.09
N ASP A 134 2.35 12.57 5.21
CA ASP A 134 1.29 13.58 5.44
C ASP A 134 1.26 14.62 4.31
N LYS A 135 2.45 15.12 3.93
CA LYS A 135 2.58 16.10 2.84
C LYS A 135 2.08 15.56 1.51
N VAL A 136 2.44 14.32 1.16
CA VAL A 136 2.02 13.69 -0.10
C VAL A 136 0.52 13.46 -0.13
N LEU A 137 -0.06 12.92 0.95
CA LEU A 137 -1.49 12.63 1.02
C LEU A 137 -2.33 13.92 0.92
N ARG A 138 -1.95 14.98 1.64
CA ARG A 138 -2.60 16.29 1.53
C ARG A 138 -2.45 16.90 0.15
N TRP A 139 -1.29 16.77 -0.47
CA TRP A 139 -1.07 17.26 -1.84
C TRP A 139 -1.95 16.52 -2.86
N LEU A 140 -2.26 15.23 -2.62
CA LEU A 140 -3.22 14.47 -3.40
C LEU A 140 -4.68 14.86 -3.13
N GLY A 141 -4.94 15.79 -2.21
CA GLY A 141 -6.28 16.22 -1.83
C GLY A 141 -6.95 15.34 -0.79
N MET A 142 -6.20 14.44 -0.14
CA MET A 142 -6.73 13.62 0.95
C MET A 142 -6.77 14.42 2.25
N GLU A 143 -7.84 14.23 3.01
CA GLU A 143 -8.03 14.86 4.32
C GLU A 143 -7.96 13.82 5.43
N PRO A 144 -7.39 14.15 6.60
CA PRO A 144 -7.44 13.26 7.76
C PRO A 144 -8.88 12.94 8.15
N CYS A 145 -9.20 11.68 8.33
CA CYS A 145 -10.56 11.24 8.67
C CYS A 145 -10.65 10.45 9.98
N ASP A 146 -9.64 9.63 10.27
CA ASP A 146 -9.65 8.76 11.45
C ASP A 146 -8.31 8.79 12.20
N LEU A 147 -8.38 8.51 13.50
CA LEU A 147 -7.22 8.24 14.34
C LEU A 147 -7.33 6.82 14.88
N GLN A 148 -6.41 5.95 14.51
CA GLN A 148 -6.39 4.56 14.91
C GLN A 148 -5.52 4.34 16.15
N PHE A 149 -6.06 3.60 17.12
CA PHE A 149 -5.35 3.18 18.32
C PHE A 149 -5.11 1.67 18.30
N SER A 150 -4.03 1.22 18.91
CA SER A 150 -3.71 -0.19 19.02
C SER A 150 -3.30 -0.58 20.43
N LYS A 151 -3.61 -1.82 20.82
CA LYS A 151 -3.21 -2.43 22.09
C LYS A 151 -3.00 -3.92 21.87
N TRP A 152 -1.91 -4.46 22.37
CA TRP A 152 -1.74 -5.91 22.47
C TRP A 152 -2.61 -6.45 23.60
N ILE A 153 -3.40 -7.48 23.34
CA ILE A 153 -4.39 -7.98 24.32
C ILE A 153 -3.85 -9.18 25.12
N ASN A 154 -3.03 -10.05 24.50
CA ASN A 154 -2.54 -11.29 25.12
C ASN A 154 -1.13 -11.17 25.67
#